data_c04107e7e98ad5fcea64548f4d17a2a2
#
_entry.id   c04107e7e98ad5fcea64548f4d17a2a2
#
_cell.length_a   1.000
_cell.length_b   1.000
_cell.length_c   1.000
_cell.angle_alpha   90.00
_cell.angle_beta   90.00
_cell.angle_gamma   90.00
#
_symmetry.space_group_name_H-M   'P 1'
#
loop_
_entity.id
_entity.type
_entity.pdbx_description
1 polymer ?
#
loop_
_entity_poly.entity_id
_entity_poly.type
_entity_poly.pdbx_seq_one_letter_code
_entity_poly.pdbx_strand_id
1 'polypeptide(L)'
;KLRVGLRRMERVFKERMSLRDTGGSLSPVSLVNIRPMVAALREFFGSSQLSQFMEETNPLSELRHKRTVSALGPGGLRRERAGFDVRDVHFSHYGRICPIETPEGPNIGLIGRLASYATVNEYGFIETPYRKVYRSMKGSDPNLVNHLLRQDIKDPQTGEIIYPAETRVTPEMAAKIRELGI
;
A
#
# COMPACT_ATOMS: atom_id res chain seq x y z
N LYS A 1 -5.11 8.18 -18.90
CA LYS A 1 -5.39 8.02 -20.34
C LYS A 1 -6.88 8.10 -20.66
N LEU A 2 -7.80 7.50 -19.92
CA LEU A 2 -9.25 7.57 -20.12
C LEU A 2 -9.74 9.03 -20.23
N ARG A 3 -9.40 9.86 -19.23
CA ARG A 3 -9.77 11.29 -19.21
C ARG A 3 -9.21 12.05 -20.42
N VAL A 4 -8.00 11.74 -20.87
CA VAL A 4 -7.38 12.33 -22.06
C VAL A 4 -8.14 11.94 -23.32
N GLY A 5 -8.51 10.67 -23.45
CA GLY A 5 -9.33 10.18 -24.55
C GLY A 5 -10.70 10.85 -24.62
N LEU A 6 -11.37 11.00 -23.48
CA LEU A 6 -12.66 11.69 -23.39
C LEU A 6 -12.56 13.17 -23.78
N ARG A 7 -11.55 13.90 -23.31
CA ARG A 7 -11.32 15.31 -23.70
C ARG A 7 -11.07 15.46 -25.20
N ARG A 8 -10.30 14.55 -25.80
CA ARG A 8 -10.09 14.54 -27.26
C ARG A 8 -11.37 14.26 -28.02
N MET A 9 -12.18 13.32 -27.54
CA MET A 9 -13.49 13.01 -28.11
C MET A 9 -14.46 14.21 -28.02
N GLU A 10 -14.53 14.88 -26.87
CA GLU A 10 -15.32 16.08 -26.64
C GLU A 10 -14.95 17.21 -27.62
N ARG A 11 -13.65 17.43 -27.85
CA ARG A 11 -13.19 18.42 -28.81
C ARG A 11 -13.69 18.13 -30.21
N VAL A 12 -13.53 16.90 -30.67
CA VAL A 12 -14.02 16.46 -31.99
C VAL A 12 -15.54 16.58 -32.10
N PHE A 13 -16.25 16.28 -31.03
CA PHE A 13 -17.70 16.44 -30.96
C PHE A 13 -18.11 17.94 -31.14
N LYS A 14 -17.47 18.85 -30.43
CA LYS A 14 -17.72 20.28 -30.55
C LYS A 14 -17.41 20.79 -31.97
N GLU A 15 -16.28 20.39 -32.54
CA GLU A 15 -15.90 20.70 -33.93
C GLU A 15 -16.95 20.26 -34.95
N ARG A 16 -17.45 19.01 -34.79
CA ARG A 16 -18.51 18.50 -35.68
C ARG A 16 -19.84 19.23 -35.52
N MET A 17 -20.17 19.62 -34.29
CA MET A 17 -21.37 20.42 -34.03
C MET A 17 -21.32 21.80 -34.71
N SER A 18 -20.15 22.46 -34.67
CA SER A 18 -19.98 23.81 -35.25
C SER A 18 -19.92 23.83 -36.78
N LEU A 19 -19.46 22.74 -37.41
CA LEU A 19 -19.31 22.62 -38.87
C LEU A 19 -20.58 22.17 -39.60
N ARG A 20 -21.59 21.67 -38.91
CA ARG A 20 -22.84 21.23 -39.52
C ARG A 20 -23.88 22.34 -39.51
N ASP A 21 -24.26 22.76 -40.70
CA ASP A 21 -25.41 23.64 -40.93
C ASP A 21 -26.71 22.98 -40.47
N THR A 22 -27.58 23.73 -39.83
CA THR A 22 -28.72 23.33 -39.03
C THR A 22 -29.93 22.80 -39.79
N GLY A 23 -29.79 22.34 -41.03
CA GLY A 23 -30.90 21.90 -41.89
C GLY A 23 -31.39 20.47 -41.75
N GLY A 24 -30.80 19.63 -40.89
CA GLY A 24 -31.19 18.23 -40.79
C GLY A 24 -31.30 17.71 -39.36
N SER A 25 -32.09 16.64 -39.12
CA SER A 25 -32.20 15.97 -37.82
C SER A 25 -30.86 15.40 -37.41
N LEU A 26 -30.22 16.02 -36.42
CA LEU A 26 -28.92 15.58 -35.84
C LEU A 26 -29.16 14.52 -34.74
N SER A 27 -28.72 13.31 -35.02
CA SER A 27 -28.63 12.29 -33.95
C SER A 27 -27.34 12.49 -33.17
N PRO A 28 -27.37 12.50 -31.82
CA PRO A 28 -26.18 12.56 -30.98
C PRO A 28 -25.13 11.50 -31.33
N VAL A 29 -25.58 10.32 -31.72
CA VAL A 29 -24.69 9.18 -32.12
C VAL A 29 -23.87 9.52 -33.36
N SER A 30 -24.40 10.30 -34.33
CA SER A 30 -23.68 10.69 -35.55
C SER A 30 -22.54 11.70 -35.27
N LEU A 31 -22.60 12.41 -34.17
CA LEU A 31 -21.60 13.38 -33.77
C LEU A 31 -20.46 12.74 -32.95
N VAL A 32 -20.73 11.65 -32.25
CA VAL A 32 -19.76 10.97 -31.40
C VAL A 32 -18.73 10.22 -32.25
N ASN A 33 -17.45 10.44 -31.96
CA ASN A 33 -16.34 9.72 -32.55
C ASN A 33 -15.54 9.00 -31.46
N ILE A 34 -15.63 7.69 -31.39
CA ILE A 34 -14.95 6.87 -30.39
C ILE A 34 -13.46 6.64 -30.65
N ARG A 35 -12.96 6.94 -31.88
CA ARG A 35 -11.57 6.69 -32.27
C ARG A 35 -10.53 7.32 -31.31
N PRO A 36 -10.65 8.58 -30.87
CA PRO A 36 -9.69 9.19 -29.94
C PRO A 36 -9.63 8.45 -28.60
N MET A 37 -10.76 7.93 -28.15
CA MET A 37 -10.86 7.15 -26.93
C MET A 37 -10.17 5.79 -27.07
N VAL A 38 -10.47 5.06 -28.13
CA VAL A 38 -9.86 3.78 -28.47
C VAL A 38 -8.34 3.93 -28.66
N ALA A 39 -7.89 4.99 -29.34
CA ALA A 39 -6.47 5.29 -29.52
C ALA A 39 -5.75 5.52 -28.19
N ALA A 40 -6.36 6.27 -27.25
CA ALA A 40 -5.78 6.53 -25.94
C ALA A 40 -5.65 5.27 -25.07
N LEU A 41 -6.63 4.35 -25.17
CA LEU A 41 -6.59 3.07 -24.47
C LEU A 41 -5.55 2.12 -25.10
N ARG A 42 -5.51 2.03 -26.43
CA ARG A 42 -4.49 1.23 -27.13
C ARG A 42 -3.08 1.71 -26.83
N GLU A 43 -2.86 3.02 -26.80
CA GLU A 43 -1.58 3.63 -26.41
C GLU A 43 -1.18 3.21 -24.99
N PHE A 44 -2.12 3.18 -24.04
CA PHE A 44 -1.84 2.75 -22.67
C PHE A 44 -1.48 1.27 -22.59
N PHE A 45 -2.33 0.39 -23.13
CA PHE A 45 -2.10 -1.06 -23.04
C PHE A 45 -0.92 -1.54 -23.91
N GLY A 46 -0.61 -0.88 -25.00
CA GLY A 46 0.45 -1.29 -25.93
C GLY A 46 1.82 -0.68 -25.68
N SER A 47 1.91 0.49 -25.05
CA SER A 47 3.18 1.22 -24.91
C SER A 47 3.50 1.72 -23.50
N SER A 48 2.62 1.52 -22.52
CA SER A 48 2.93 1.89 -21.13
C SER A 48 3.91 0.90 -20.51
N GLN A 49 4.95 1.40 -19.86
CA GLN A 49 5.94 0.59 -19.14
C GLN A 49 5.30 -0.20 -17.97
N LEU A 50 4.22 0.29 -17.39
CA LEU A 50 3.54 -0.34 -16.25
C LEU A 50 2.41 -1.29 -16.68
N SER A 51 1.97 -1.23 -17.94
CA SER A 51 1.07 -2.22 -18.51
C SER A 51 1.90 -3.35 -19.10
N GLN A 52 1.94 -4.47 -18.42
CA GLN A 52 2.80 -5.60 -18.73
C GLN A 52 2.00 -6.85 -19.02
N PHE A 53 2.60 -7.79 -19.76
CA PHE A 53 2.05 -9.11 -19.95
C PHE A 53 2.00 -9.82 -18.59
N MET A 54 0.84 -10.42 -18.24
CA MET A 54 0.68 -11.14 -16.98
C MET A 54 1.51 -12.43 -16.99
N GLU A 55 2.24 -12.68 -15.90
CA GLU A 55 2.90 -13.95 -15.66
C GLU A 55 1.86 -14.96 -15.16
N GLU A 56 1.51 -15.95 -15.99
CA GLU A 56 0.40 -16.89 -15.74
C GLU A 56 0.88 -18.34 -15.59
N THR A 57 2.12 -18.58 -15.17
CA THR A 57 2.66 -19.93 -14.96
C THR A 57 1.91 -20.72 -13.89
N ASN A 58 1.49 -20.05 -12.82
CA ASN A 58 0.66 -20.58 -11.75
C ASN A 58 -0.07 -19.42 -11.02
N PRO A 59 -1.09 -19.70 -10.22
CA PRO A 59 -1.84 -18.64 -9.50
C PRO A 59 -0.98 -17.77 -8.58
N LEU A 60 0.09 -18.31 -8.00
CA LEU A 60 1.01 -17.55 -7.14
C LEU A 60 1.84 -16.54 -7.95
N SER A 61 2.31 -16.92 -9.13
CA SER A 61 3.04 -16.01 -10.04
C SER A 61 2.16 -14.84 -10.47
N GLU A 62 0.90 -15.08 -10.76
CA GLU A 62 -0.08 -14.06 -11.10
C GLU A 62 -0.28 -13.08 -9.94
N LEU A 63 -0.51 -13.60 -8.72
CA LEU A 63 -0.66 -12.78 -7.52
C LEU A 63 0.59 -11.96 -7.26
N ARG A 64 1.76 -12.57 -7.34
CA ARG A 64 3.06 -11.92 -7.16
C ARG A 64 3.27 -10.78 -8.16
N HIS A 65 2.92 -11.00 -9.44
CA HIS A 65 3.01 -9.97 -10.48
C HIS A 65 2.11 -8.76 -10.16
N LYS A 66 0.88 -8.99 -9.73
CA LYS A 66 -0.07 -7.94 -9.34
C LYS A 66 0.41 -7.12 -8.13
N ARG A 67 1.23 -7.69 -7.27
CA ARG A 67 1.79 -7.04 -6.06
C ARG A 67 3.13 -6.33 -6.31
N THR A 68 3.54 -6.16 -7.56
CA THR A 68 4.77 -5.47 -7.94
C THR A 68 4.66 -3.97 -7.67
N VAL A 69 5.70 -3.42 -7.05
CA VAL A 69 5.90 -1.98 -6.84
C VAL A 69 7.13 -1.54 -7.63
N SER A 70 6.99 -0.52 -8.46
CA SER A 70 8.07 -0.02 -9.31
C SER A 70 8.30 1.47 -9.08
N ALA A 71 9.56 1.85 -8.92
CA ALA A 71 9.99 3.25 -8.92
C ALA A 71 10.11 3.84 -10.33
N LEU A 72 10.03 2.98 -11.36
CA LEU A 72 10.11 3.35 -12.77
C LEU A 72 8.74 3.73 -13.32
N GLY A 73 8.73 4.34 -14.50
CA GLY A 73 7.51 4.68 -15.22
C GLY A 73 7.24 6.18 -15.30
N PRO A 74 6.08 6.60 -15.81
CA PRO A 74 5.72 8.01 -15.96
C PRO A 74 5.71 8.74 -14.59
N GLY A 75 6.53 9.78 -14.47
CA GLY A 75 6.68 10.53 -13.22
C GLY A 75 7.63 9.89 -12.19
N GLY A 76 8.18 8.70 -12.48
CA GLY A 76 9.14 8.00 -11.65
C GLY A 76 10.60 8.25 -12.03
N LEU A 77 11.46 7.38 -11.52
CA LEU A 77 12.91 7.44 -11.74
C LEU A 77 13.30 6.84 -13.10
N ARG A 78 14.49 7.23 -13.57
CA ARG A 78 15.20 6.56 -14.68
C ARG A 78 16.33 5.72 -14.11
N ARG A 79 16.57 4.53 -14.69
CA ARG A 79 17.63 3.60 -14.23
C ARG A 79 18.99 4.26 -14.14
N GLU A 80 19.33 5.06 -15.14
CA GLU A 80 20.64 5.72 -15.28
C GLU A 80 20.86 6.82 -14.22
N ARG A 81 19.78 7.37 -13.67
CA ARG A 81 19.80 8.43 -12.66
C ARG A 81 19.55 7.94 -11.24
N ALA A 82 19.28 6.65 -11.07
CA ALA A 82 19.05 6.06 -9.77
C ALA A 82 20.38 5.69 -9.10
N GLY A 83 20.77 6.46 -8.11
CA GLY A 83 21.91 6.19 -7.23
C GLY A 83 21.63 5.10 -6.21
N PHE A 84 22.57 4.86 -5.31
CA PHE A 84 22.42 3.86 -4.23
C PHE A 84 21.32 4.22 -3.25
N ASP A 85 21.17 5.49 -2.88
CA ASP A 85 20.21 5.96 -1.87
C ASP A 85 18.77 5.56 -2.16
N VAL A 86 18.37 5.58 -3.44
CA VAL A 86 17.00 5.21 -3.85
C VAL A 86 16.82 3.72 -4.07
N ARG A 87 17.89 2.94 -4.05
CA ARG A 87 17.90 1.48 -4.20
C ARG A 87 17.97 0.76 -2.86
N ASP A 88 18.37 1.48 -1.81
CA ASP A 88 18.50 0.96 -0.46
C ASP A 88 17.14 0.74 0.21
N VAL A 89 17.16 -0.10 1.24
CA VAL A 89 15.98 -0.37 2.08
C VAL A 89 15.86 0.75 3.12
N HIS A 90 14.72 1.45 3.11
CA HIS A 90 14.42 2.49 4.07
C HIS A 90 13.58 1.93 5.24
N PHE A 91 13.66 2.55 6.43
CA PHE A 91 12.87 2.13 7.60
C PHE A 91 11.37 2.07 7.35
N SER A 92 10.83 2.95 6.49
CA SER A 92 9.41 2.95 6.11
C SER A 92 8.98 1.73 5.31
N HIS A 93 9.92 0.93 4.80
CA HIS A 93 9.63 -0.32 4.09
C HIS A 93 9.16 -1.44 5.03
N TYR A 94 9.45 -1.33 6.33
CA TYR A 94 9.09 -2.36 7.30
C TYR A 94 7.60 -2.70 7.25
N GLY A 95 7.30 -3.97 7.04
CA GLY A 95 5.93 -4.47 6.88
C GLY A 95 5.21 -4.07 5.59
N ARG A 96 5.76 -3.16 4.77
CA ARG A 96 5.13 -2.64 3.54
C ARG A 96 5.75 -3.18 2.27
N ILE A 97 7.07 -3.16 2.17
CA ILE A 97 7.81 -3.61 0.98
C ILE A 97 8.79 -4.69 1.42
N CYS A 98 8.83 -5.80 0.69
CA CYS A 98 9.77 -6.88 0.97
C CYS A 98 11.22 -6.39 0.73
N PRO A 99 12.12 -6.51 1.72
CA PRO A 99 13.49 -6.00 1.59
C PRO A 99 14.40 -6.86 0.72
N ILE A 100 13.99 -8.09 0.40
CA ILE A 100 14.83 -9.06 -0.31
C ILE A 100 14.30 -9.40 -1.71
N GLU A 101 13.01 -9.25 -1.97
CA GLU A 101 12.44 -9.57 -3.27
C GLU A 101 12.59 -8.39 -4.24
N THR A 102 13.74 -8.34 -4.92
CA THR A 102 14.07 -7.37 -5.96
C THR A 102 14.84 -8.07 -7.08
N PRO A 103 14.74 -7.62 -8.35
CA PRO A 103 15.51 -8.17 -9.44
C PRO A 103 17.02 -7.93 -9.27
N GLU A 104 17.82 -8.79 -9.86
CA GLU A 104 19.26 -8.54 -10.05
C GLU A 104 19.50 -7.60 -11.24
N GLY A 105 20.64 -6.91 -11.24
CA GLY A 105 21.07 -6.04 -12.33
C GLY A 105 20.56 -4.60 -12.24
N PRO A 106 20.29 -3.93 -13.39
CA PRO A 106 19.99 -2.49 -13.43
C PRO A 106 18.74 -2.06 -12.66
N ASN A 107 17.82 -2.98 -12.39
CA ASN A 107 16.56 -2.73 -11.71
C ASN A 107 16.61 -3.01 -10.20
N ILE A 108 17.76 -3.40 -9.65
CA ILE A 108 17.89 -3.70 -8.22
C ILE A 108 17.43 -2.51 -7.37
N GLY A 109 16.60 -2.78 -6.37
CA GLY A 109 16.04 -1.76 -5.48
C GLY A 109 14.97 -0.85 -6.09
N LEU A 110 14.82 -0.81 -7.42
CA LEU A 110 13.83 0.02 -8.12
C LEU A 110 12.51 -0.71 -8.36
N ILE A 111 12.55 -2.02 -8.40
CA ILE A 111 11.39 -2.90 -8.51
C ILE A 111 11.38 -3.80 -7.29
N GLY A 112 10.26 -3.84 -6.59
CA GLY A 112 10.06 -4.66 -5.41
C GLY A 112 8.67 -5.28 -5.37
N ARG A 113 8.33 -5.87 -4.24
CA ARG A 113 7.03 -6.48 -3.97
C ARG A 113 6.46 -5.97 -2.65
N LEU A 114 5.15 -5.86 -2.60
CA LEU A 114 4.47 -5.62 -1.33
C LEU A 114 4.74 -6.76 -0.35
N ALA A 115 4.97 -6.43 0.91
CA ALA A 115 5.04 -7.41 1.99
C ALA A 115 3.71 -8.17 2.13
N SER A 116 3.73 -9.36 2.75
CA SER A 116 2.59 -10.28 2.74
C SER A 116 1.26 -9.67 3.18
N TYR A 117 1.28 -8.86 4.23
CA TYR A 117 0.08 -8.20 4.77
C TYR A 117 -0.10 -6.75 4.30
N ALA A 118 0.79 -6.24 3.46
CA ALA A 118 0.68 -4.90 2.94
C ALA A 118 -0.42 -4.80 1.89
N THR A 119 -1.19 -3.73 1.95
CA THR A 119 -2.25 -3.36 1.02
C THR A 119 -2.10 -1.91 0.59
N VAL A 120 -2.75 -1.53 -0.49
CA VAL A 120 -2.80 -0.13 -0.94
C VAL A 120 -4.20 0.39 -0.64
N ASN A 121 -4.27 1.53 0.07
CA ASN A 121 -5.54 2.17 0.39
C ASN A 121 -6.12 2.96 -0.79
N GLU A 122 -7.33 3.51 -0.63
CA GLU A 122 -8.03 4.29 -1.65
C GLU A 122 -7.30 5.57 -2.09
N TYR A 123 -6.39 6.09 -1.26
CA TYR A 123 -5.54 7.26 -1.54
C TYR A 123 -4.22 6.89 -2.23
N GLY A 124 -3.90 5.60 -2.37
CA GLY A 124 -2.67 5.11 -2.98
C GLY A 124 -1.50 4.93 -2.00
N PHE A 125 -1.72 5.01 -0.68
CA PHE A 125 -0.69 4.73 0.33
C PHE A 125 -0.62 3.24 0.66
N ILE A 126 0.59 2.77 0.93
CA ILE A 126 0.81 1.38 1.37
C ILE A 126 0.56 1.31 2.88
N GLU A 127 -0.38 0.48 3.28
CA GLU A 127 -0.77 0.22 4.66
C GLU A 127 -0.40 -1.20 5.07
N THR A 128 -0.11 -1.40 6.35
CA THR A 128 0.15 -2.71 6.92
C THR A 128 -0.32 -2.76 8.36
N PRO A 129 -0.82 -3.92 8.84
CA PRO A 129 -1.21 -4.06 10.23
C PRO A 129 0.03 -4.16 11.12
N TYR A 130 0.00 -3.42 12.23
CA TYR A 130 0.98 -3.52 13.30
C TYR A 130 0.32 -3.99 14.59
N ARG A 131 1.01 -4.86 15.33
CA ARG A 131 0.60 -5.19 16.68
C ARG A 131 1.02 -4.06 17.61
N LYS A 132 0.06 -3.47 18.32
CA LYS A 132 0.35 -2.46 19.33
C LYS A 132 1.15 -3.08 20.48
N VAL A 133 2.30 -2.50 20.78
CA VAL A 133 3.13 -2.91 21.91
C VAL A 133 2.93 -1.91 23.05
N TYR A 134 2.45 -2.39 24.18
CA TYR A 134 2.31 -1.59 25.38
C TYR A 134 3.61 -1.67 26.18
N ARG A 135 4.24 -0.52 26.40
CA ARG A 135 5.46 -0.42 27.23
C ARG A 135 5.12 -0.37 28.70
N SER A 136 3.99 0.20 29.03
CA SER A 136 3.44 0.30 30.39
C SER A 136 1.91 0.23 30.28
N MET A 137 1.28 -0.35 31.28
CA MET A 137 -0.17 -0.45 31.40
C MET A 137 -0.52 -0.12 32.87
N LYS A 138 -1.69 0.48 33.09
CA LYS A 138 -2.21 0.68 34.44
C LYS A 138 -2.69 -0.67 34.97
N GLY A 139 -2.48 -0.94 36.25
CA GLY A 139 -2.99 -2.18 36.91
C GLY A 139 -4.50 -2.35 36.82
N SER A 140 -5.24 -1.25 36.58
CA SER A 140 -6.70 -1.26 36.37
C SER A 140 -7.12 -1.60 34.94
N ASP A 141 -6.19 -1.73 33.98
CA ASP A 141 -6.52 -2.02 32.58
C ASP A 141 -7.05 -3.47 32.44
N PRO A 142 -8.23 -3.67 31.86
CA PRO A 142 -8.81 -5.01 31.66
C PRO A 142 -7.96 -5.89 30.73
N ASN A 143 -7.14 -5.28 29.87
CA ASN A 143 -6.28 -6.01 28.94
C ASN A 143 -4.95 -6.49 29.57
N LEU A 144 -4.73 -6.24 30.85
CA LEU A 144 -3.49 -6.62 31.55
C LEU A 144 -3.27 -8.15 31.56
N VAL A 145 -4.34 -8.93 31.56
CA VAL A 145 -4.30 -10.41 31.56
C VAL A 145 -3.63 -10.91 30.27
N ASN A 146 -2.80 -11.96 30.42
CA ASN A 146 -2.00 -12.58 29.35
C ASN A 146 -0.79 -11.78 28.86
N HIS A 147 -0.53 -10.57 29.36
CA HIS A 147 0.71 -9.88 29.09
C HIS A 147 1.87 -10.43 29.93
N LEU A 148 3.10 -10.30 29.41
CA LEU A 148 4.31 -10.62 30.16
C LEU A 148 4.78 -9.36 30.92
N LEU A 149 5.09 -9.53 32.18
CA LEU A 149 5.70 -8.47 32.98
C LEU A 149 7.11 -8.17 32.44
N ARG A 150 7.40 -6.92 32.20
CA ARG A 150 8.71 -6.46 31.72
C ARG A 150 9.70 -6.23 32.88
N GLN A 151 9.18 -5.93 34.05
CA GLN A 151 9.93 -5.65 35.28
C GLN A 151 9.25 -6.34 36.45
N ASP A 152 10.02 -6.56 37.53
CA ASP A 152 9.47 -7.07 38.76
C ASP A 152 8.41 -6.12 39.32
N ILE A 153 7.29 -6.67 39.73
CA ILE A 153 6.29 -5.93 40.49
C ILE A 153 6.62 -6.08 41.96
N LYS A 154 6.87 -4.92 42.61
CA LYS A 154 7.21 -4.83 44.04
C LYS A 154 6.04 -4.29 44.81
N ASP A 155 5.93 -4.71 46.06
CA ASP A 155 4.99 -4.14 47.01
C ASP A 155 5.39 -2.68 47.28
N PRO A 156 4.48 -1.72 47.13
CA PRO A 156 4.77 -0.31 47.38
C PRO A 156 5.18 0.03 48.84
N GLN A 157 4.77 -0.83 49.81
CA GLN A 157 5.01 -0.60 51.22
C GLN A 157 6.27 -1.33 51.72
N THR A 158 6.46 -2.59 51.31
CA THR A 158 7.55 -3.45 51.80
C THR A 158 8.75 -3.48 50.86
N GLY A 159 8.58 -3.16 49.58
CA GLY A 159 9.61 -3.25 48.56
C GLY A 159 9.93 -4.68 48.11
N GLU A 160 9.23 -5.69 48.66
CA GLU A 160 9.41 -7.10 48.27
C GLU A 160 8.85 -7.37 46.90
N ILE A 161 9.50 -8.29 46.16
CA ILE A 161 9.04 -8.70 44.83
C ILE A 161 7.82 -9.61 44.98
N ILE A 162 6.66 -9.14 44.51
CA ILE A 162 5.41 -9.91 44.49
C ILE A 162 5.37 -10.83 43.26
N TYR A 163 5.74 -10.27 42.10
CA TYR A 163 5.78 -10.99 40.84
C TYR A 163 7.07 -10.64 40.09
N PRO A 164 7.87 -11.65 39.70
CA PRO A 164 9.10 -11.41 38.96
C PRO A 164 8.82 -11.04 37.50
N ALA A 165 9.80 -10.36 36.88
CA ALA A 165 9.79 -10.10 35.45
C ALA A 165 9.60 -11.38 34.64
N GLU A 166 9.17 -11.24 33.40
CA GLU A 166 8.88 -12.34 32.45
C GLU A 166 7.74 -13.29 32.87
N THR A 167 7.05 -12.99 33.97
CA THR A 167 5.86 -13.74 34.39
C THR A 167 4.64 -13.31 33.56
N ARG A 168 3.86 -14.29 33.11
CA ARG A 168 2.60 -14.03 32.41
C ARG A 168 1.50 -13.73 33.41
N VAL A 169 0.86 -12.57 33.26
CA VAL A 169 -0.20 -12.12 34.18
C VAL A 169 -1.45 -13.00 34.02
N THR A 170 -1.83 -13.64 35.12
CA THR A 170 -3.11 -14.37 35.24
C THR A 170 -4.24 -13.44 35.69
N PRO A 171 -5.52 -13.83 35.56
CA PRO A 171 -6.64 -13.04 36.08
C PRO A 171 -6.53 -12.71 37.56
N GLU A 172 -6.04 -13.66 38.37
CA GLU A 172 -5.83 -13.52 39.82
C GLU A 172 -4.73 -12.49 40.13
N MET A 173 -3.61 -12.56 39.38
CA MET A 173 -2.54 -11.58 39.49
C MET A 173 -3.01 -10.18 39.11
N ALA A 174 -3.81 -10.05 38.04
CA ALA A 174 -4.36 -8.76 37.61
C ALA A 174 -5.26 -8.15 38.68
N ALA A 175 -6.08 -8.97 39.37
CA ALA A 175 -6.92 -8.51 40.48
C ALA A 175 -6.05 -7.94 41.63
N LYS A 176 -4.99 -8.67 42.01
CA LYS A 176 -4.07 -8.26 43.09
C LYS A 176 -3.26 -7.00 42.73
N ILE A 177 -2.80 -6.88 41.47
CA ILE A 177 -2.11 -5.67 40.99
C ILE A 177 -3.04 -4.45 41.06
N ARG A 178 -4.33 -4.66 40.74
CA ARG A 178 -5.36 -3.60 40.84
C ARG A 178 -5.59 -3.15 42.30
N GLU A 179 -5.64 -4.09 43.23
CA GLU A 179 -5.77 -3.79 44.66
C GLU A 179 -4.57 -3.00 45.21
N LEU A 180 -3.38 -3.28 44.72
CA LEU A 180 -2.15 -2.57 45.12
C LEU A 180 -2.05 -1.16 44.53
N GLY A 181 -2.90 -0.78 43.58
CA GLY A 181 -2.92 0.55 42.98
C GLY A 181 -1.72 0.87 42.09
N ILE A 182 -1.07 -0.15 41.57
CA ILE A 182 0.13 -0.08 40.70
C ILE A 182 -0.25 0.16 39.27
#